data_9a94c1d09716d63542435180bf8eb20c
#
_entry.id   9a94c1d09716d63542435180bf8eb20c
#
_cell.length_a   1.000
_cell.length_b   1.000
_cell.length_c   1.000
_cell.angle_alpha   90.00
_cell.angle_beta   90.00
_cell.angle_gamma   90.00
#
_symmetry.space_group_name_H-M   'P 1'
#
loop_
_entity.id
_entity.type
_entity.pdbx_description
1 polymer ?
#
loop_
_entity_poly.entity_id
_entity_poly.type
_entity_poly.pdbx_seq_one_letter_code
_entity_poly.pdbx_strand_id
1 'polypeptide(L)'
;MKKIEIITRPHKLDDVKEALRAIGVKGMTASEVKGFGRQGGHKEVYRGAEYRVDFVGKVKLEVVVEDALAAEVVKAAAKAAHTGQVGDGKIFVSPVDEVLRIRTGETGEAAI
;
A
#
# COMPACT_ATOMS: atom_id res chain seq x y z
N MET A 1 10.01 14.70 4.10
CA MET A 1 8.84 13.98 3.54
C MET A 1 9.17 12.51 3.37
N LYS A 2 8.18 11.67 3.59
CA LYS A 2 8.31 10.21 3.44
C LYS A 2 7.24 9.67 2.52
N LYS A 3 7.61 8.71 1.69
CA LYS A 3 6.69 7.92 0.91
C LYS A 3 6.44 6.61 1.65
N ILE A 4 5.19 6.27 1.82
CA ILE A 4 4.80 5.04 2.48
C ILE A 4 4.03 4.20 1.48
N GLU A 5 4.56 3.03 1.17
CA GLU A 5 3.92 2.05 0.30
C GLU A 5 3.38 0.91 1.15
N ILE A 6 2.11 0.64 0.99
CA ILE A 6 1.42 -0.40 1.72
C ILE A 6 0.96 -1.44 0.70
N ILE A 7 1.50 -2.65 0.78
CA ILE A 7 1.07 -3.75 -0.08
C ILE A 7 0.35 -4.74 0.81
N THR A 8 -0.94 -4.96 0.54
CA THR A 8 -1.77 -5.77 1.41
C THR A 8 -2.87 -6.49 0.60
N ARG A 9 -3.74 -7.19 1.30
CA ARG A 9 -4.88 -7.90 0.69
C ARG A 9 -5.85 -6.91 0.06
N PRO A 10 -6.41 -7.21 -1.13
CA PRO A 10 -7.32 -6.28 -1.80
C PRO A 10 -8.51 -5.87 -0.95
N HIS A 11 -9.08 -6.79 -0.17
CA HIS A 11 -10.26 -6.49 0.66
C HIS A 11 -9.95 -5.61 1.87
N LYS A 12 -8.66 -5.33 2.15
CA LYS A 12 -8.25 -4.42 3.22
C LYS A 12 -8.07 -2.98 2.75
N LEU A 13 -8.18 -2.72 1.45
CA LEU A 13 -7.95 -1.38 0.91
C LEU A 13 -8.81 -0.32 1.58
N ASP A 14 -10.11 -0.56 1.68
CA ASP A 14 -11.03 0.43 2.27
C ASP A 14 -10.74 0.67 3.74
N ASP A 15 -10.43 -0.37 4.50
CA ASP A 15 -10.09 -0.25 5.92
C ASP A 15 -8.82 0.60 6.12
N VAL A 16 -7.79 0.34 5.31
CA VAL A 16 -6.54 1.10 5.36
C VAL A 16 -6.78 2.55 4.94
N LYS A 17 -7.49 2.77 3.84
CA LYS A 17 -7.82 4.11 3.36
C LYS A 17 -8.53 4.93 4.43
N GLU A 18 -9.54 4.38 5.08
CA GLU A 18 -10.29 5.08 6.12
C GLU A 18 -9.42 5.37 7.36
N ALA A 19 -8.57 4.43 7.76
CA ALA A 19 -7.66 4.63 8.87
C ALA A 19 -6.69 5.78 8.62
N LEU A 20 -6.15 5.89 7.40
CA LEU A 20 -5.23 6.96 7.04
C LEU A 20 -5.94 8.31 6.89
N ARG A 21 -7.13 8.30 6.31
CA ARG A 21 -7.94 9.52 6.21
C ARG A 21 -8.26 10.09 7.57
N ALA A 22 -8.57 9.24 8.53
CA ALA A 22 -8.92 9.64 9.91
C ALA A 22 -7.78 10.37 10.62
N ILE A 23 -6.53 10.10 10.26
CA ILE A 23 -5.36 10.78 10.86
C ILE A 23 -4.82 11.91 10.01
N GLY A 24 -5.55 12.34 8.98
CA GLY A 24 -5.24 13.54 8.23
C GLY A 24 -4.51 13.33 6.89
N VAL A 25 -4.36 12.11 6.42
CA VAL A 25 -3.81 11.86 5.08
C VAL A 25 -4.83 12.30 4.04
N LYS A 26 -4.41 13.21 3.13
CA LYS A 26 -5.30 13.84 2.18
C LYS A 26 -5.28 13.20 0.79
N GLY A 27 -4.12 12.74 0.35
CA GLY A 27 -3.95 12.17 -0.96
C GLY A 27 -3.41 10.75 -0.90
N MET A 28 -3.95 9.87 -1.73
CA MET A 28 -3.56 8.47 -1.80
C MET A 28 -3.66 7.99 -3.24
N THR A 29 -2.74 7.11 -3.62
CA THR A 29 -2.78 6.45 -4.92
C THR A 29 -2.86 4.95 -4.71
N ALA A 30 -3.85 4.32 -5.30
CA ALA A 30 -4.02 2.88 -5.19
C ALA A 30 -3.83 2.21 -6.55
N SER A 31 -3.19 1.06 -6.55
CA SER A 31 -3.04 0.24 -7.75
C SER A 31 -3.18 -1.23 -7.41
N GLU A 32 -3.71 -1.98 -8.36
CA GLU A 32 -3.74 -3.44 -8.26
C GLU A 32 -2.38 -3.98 -8.67
N VAL A 33 -1.83 -4.87 -7.86
CA VAL A 33 -0.54 -5.50 -8.11
C VAL A 33 -0.63 -6.99 -7.85
N LYS A 34 0.40 -7.72 -8.26
CA LYS A 34 0.51 -9.14 -7.97
C LYS A 34 1.78 -9.36 -7.18
N GLY A 35 1.67 -10.14 -6.10
CA GLY A 35 2.80 -10.43 -5.24
C GLY A 35 3.09 -11.92 -5.16
N PHE A 36 4.36 -12.24 -5.03
CA PHE A 36 4.83 -13.58 -4.72
C PHE A 36 5.50 -13.53 -3.35
N GLY A 37 5.15 -14.47 -2.48
CA GLY A 37 5.72 -14.51 -1.14
C GLY A 37 5.41 -15.82 -0.44
N ARG A 38 5.51 -15.82 0.90
CA ARG A 38 5.28 -17.01 1.71
C ARG A 38 3.88 -17.58 1.59
N GLN A 39 2.92 -16.77 1.20
CA GLN A 39 1.55 -17.22 0.94
C GLN A 39 1.52 -18.27 -0.16
N GLY A 40 2.51 -18.26 -1.05
CA GLY A 40 2.60 -19.16 -2.19
C GLY A 40 1.50 -18.93 -3.21
N GLY A 41 1.54 -19.76 -4.22
CA GLY A 41 0.50 -19.79 -5.23
C GLY A 41 -0.49 -20.91 -4.97
N HIS A 42 -1.39 -21.10 -5.90
CA HIS A 42 -2.33 -22.20 -5.92
C HIS A 42 -2.28 -22.88 -7.28
N LYS A 43 -2.82 -24.08 -7.37
CA LYS A 43 -2.91 -24.81 -8.63
C LYS A 43 -4.22 -24.49 -9.32
N GLU A 44 -4.15 -24.30 -10.61
CA GLU A 44 -5.32 -24.16 -11.48
C GLU A 44 -5.27 -25.20 -12.58
N VAL A 45 -6.44 -25.63 -13.05
CA VAL A 45 -6.57 -26.55 -14.17
C VAL A 45 -7.09 -25.79 -15.38
N TYR A 46 -6.37 -25.89 -16.50
CA TYR A 46 -6.76 -25.28 -17.75
C TYR A 46 -6.53 -26.27 -18.89
N ARG A 47 -7.56 -26.56 -19.65
CA ARG A 47 -7.53 -27.54 -20.76
C ARG A 47 -6.95 -28.91 -20.34
N GLY A 48 -7.29 -29.37 -19.12
CA GLY A 48 -6.83 -30.64 -18.59
C GLY A 48 -5.39 -30.67 -18.06
N ALA A 49 -4.69 -29.53 -18.09
CA ALA A 49 -3.35 -29.39 -17.49
C ALA A 49 -3.41 -28.56 -16.22
N GLU A 50 -2.62 -28.96 -15.22
CA GLU A 50 -2.48 -28.19 -13.99
C GLU A 50 -1.43 -27.11 -14.17
N TYR A 51 -1.73 -25.89 -13.70
CA TYR A 51 -0.81 -24.77 -13.63
C TYR A 51 -0.68 -24.32 -12.19
N ARG A 52 0.55 -24.02 -11.79
CA ARG A 52 0.80 -23.38 -10.51
C ARG A 52 0.73 -21.87 -10.70
N VAL A 53 -0.14 -21.22 -9.92
CA VAL A 53 -0.24 -19.77 -9.89
C VAL A 53 0.63 -19.28 -8.74
N ASP A 54 1.78 -18.68 -9.05
CA ASP A 54 2.74 -18.23 -8.05
C ASP A 54 2.48 -16.82 -7.54
N PHE A 55 1.81 -15.99 -8.35
CA PHE A 55 1.48 -14.63 -7.99
C PHE A 55 0.04 -14.51 -7.49
N VAL A 56 -0.12 -13.77 -6.41
CA VAL A 56 -1.40 -13.51 -5.76
C VAL A 56 -1.75 -12.05 -5.90
N GLY A 57 -3.02 -11.76 -6.18
CA GLY A 57 -3.52 -10.39 -6.27
C GLY A 57 -3.37 -9.65 -4.95
N LYS A 58 -2.83 -8.45 -5.02
CA LYS A 58 -2.64 -7.53 -3.91
C LYS A 58 -3.06 -6.14 -4.33
N VAL A 59 -3.16 -5.25 -3.38
CA VAL A 59 -3.30 -3.82 -3.64
C VAL A 59 -2.09 -3.10 -3.08
N LYS A 60 -1.65 -2.06 -3.79
CA LYS A 60 -0.62 -1.16 -3.33
C LYS A 60 -1.24 0.22 -3.11
N LEU A 61 -1.09 0.76 -1.91
CA LEU A 61 -1.50 2.11 -1.58
C LEU A 61 -0.25 2.93 -1.31
N GLU A 62 -0.11 4.06 -2.00
CA GLU A 62 1.02 4.96 -1.84
C GLU A 62 0.54 6.28 -1.27
N VAL A 63 1.24 6.77 -0.25
CA VAL A 63 1.01 8.09 0.32
C VAL A 63 2.35 8.77 0.55
N VAL A 64 2.37 10.09 0.43
CA VAL A 64 3.52 10.92 0.80
C VAL A 64 3.06 11.85 1.91
N VAL A 65 3.82 11.86 3.00
CA VAL A 65 3.46 12.63 4.19
C VAL A 65 4.69 13.34 4.75
N GLU A 66 4.45 14.31 5.61
CA GLU A 66 5.51 14.95 6.39
C GLU A 66 6.16 13.93 7.33
N ASP A 67 7.44 14.15 7.64
CA ASP A 67 8.20 13.25 8.51
C ASP A 67 7.49 13.01 9.85
N ALA A 68 6.92 14.06 10.42
CA ALA A 68 6.25 13.99 11.73
C ALA A 68 5.03 13.05 11.72
N LEU A 69 4.40 12.81 10.58
CA LEU A 69 3.23 11.97 10.45
C LEU A 69 3.55 10.52 10.07
N ALA A 70 4.76 10.27 9.58
CA ALA A 70 5.10 8.99 8.97
C ALA A 70 4.91 7.78 9.91
N ALA A 71 5.39 7.88 11.15
CA ALA A 71 5.26 6.78 12.11
C ALA A 71 3.81 6.46 12.44
N GLU A 72 2.96 7.48 12.55
CA GLU A 72 1.55 7.31 12.82
C GLU A 72 0.82 6.66 11.65
N VAL A 73 1.19 7.04 10.42
CA VAL A 73 0.65 6.41 9.21
C VAL A 73 0.98 4.92 9.17
N VAL A 74 2.23 4.56 9.41
CA VAL A 74 2.66 3.16 9.43
C VAL A 74 1.87 2.37 10.47
N LYS A 75 1.74 2.91 11.68
CA LYS A 75 1.01 2.26 12.77
C LYS A 75 -0.47 2.06 12.43
N ALA A 76 -1.12 3.09 11.91
CA ALA A 76 -2.53 3.04 11.54
C ALA A 76 -2.79 2.04 10.40
N ALA A 77 -1.93 2.07 9.37
CA ALA A 77 -2.03 1.14 8.24
C ALA A 77 -1.83 -0.32 8.68
N ALA A 78 -0.80 -0.56 9.49
CA ALA A 78 -0.51 -1.90 9.99
C ALA A 78 -1.68 -2.46 10.80
N LYS A 79 -2.26 -1.65 11.67
CA LYS A 79 -3.42 -2.07 12.47
C LYS A 79 -4.63 -2.39 11.60
N ALA A 80 -4.92 -1.54 10.60
CA ALA A 80 -6.07 -1.72 9.74
C ALA A 80 -5.94 -2.95 8.82
N ALA A 81 -4.72 -3.27 8.38
CA ALA A 81 -4.45 -4.37 7.47
C ALA A 81 -4.21 -5.72 8.17
N HIS A 82 -3.95 -5.71 9.46
CA HIS A 82 -3.53 -6.90 10.21
C HIS A 82 -4.63 -7.95 10.31
N THR A 83 -4.28 -9.19 9.96
CA THR A 83 -5.10 -10.38 10.25
C THR A 83 -4.33 -11.40 11.09
N GLY A 84 -3.01 -11.35 11.06
CA GLY A 84 -2.12 -12.32 11.68
C GLY A 84 -1.80 -13.52 10.80
N GLN A 85 -2.33 -13.54 9.58
CA GLN A 85 -2.11 -14.63 8.63
C GLN A 85 -1.03 -14.27 7.62
N VAL A 86 -0.39 -15.30 7.06
CA VAL A 86 0.51 -15.12 5.93
C VAL A 86 -0.28 -14.48 4.78
N GLY A 87 0.30 -13.45 4.19
CA GLY A 87 -0.36 -12.70 3.12
C GLY A 87 -0.87 -11.31 3.53
N ASP A 88 -0.69 -10.92 4.79
CA ASP A 88 -1.07 -9.57 5.27
C ASP A 88 -0.32 -8.46 4.52
N GLY A 89 0.89 -8.74 4.07
CA GLY A 89 1.65 -7.79 3.28
C GLY A 89 2.75 -7.10 4.06
N LYS A 90 3.22 -5.99 3.49
CA LYS A 90 4.34 -5.22 4.05
C LYS A 90 4.13 -3.73 3.83
N ILE A 91 4.79 -2.95 4.65
CA ILE A 91 4.80 -1.49 4.53
C ILE A 91 6.26 -1.06 4.35
N PHE A 92 6.50 -0.25 3.31
CA PHE A 92 7.82 0.30 3.01
C PHE A 92 7.79 1.80 3.22
N VAL A 93 8.84 2.32 3.84
CA VAL A 93 9.01 3.76 4.07
C VAL A 93 10.31 4.19 3.41
N SER A 94 10.24 5.22 2.60
CA SER A 94 11.42 5.77 1.93
C SER A 94 11.38 7.29 1.96
N PRO A 95 12.55 7.95 1.91
CA PRO A 95 12.59 9.41 1.84
C PRO A 95 12.10 9.89 0.47
N VAL A 96 11.49 11.07 0.46
CA VAL A 96 11.11 11.78 -0.75
C VAL A 96 11.87 13.11 -0.75
N ASP A 97 12.71 13.31 -1.76
CA ASP A 97 13.54 14.50 -1.84
C ASP A 97 12.73 15.71 -2.30
N GLU A 98 11.87 15.53 -3.29
CA GLU A 98 11.10 16.62 -3.89
C GLU A 98 9.69 16.16 -4.25
N VAL A 99 8.74 17.07 -4.09
CA VAL A 99 7.37 16.91 -4.56
C VAL A 99 6.97 18.18 -5.29
N LEU A 100 6.32 18.05 -6.44
CA LEU A 100 5.76 19.16 -7.17
C LEU A 100 4.31 18.84 -7.54
N ARG A 101 3.40 19.74 -7.18
CA ARG A 101 2.00 19.63 -7.59
C ARG A 101 1.86 20.19 -9.00
N ILE A 102 1.46 19.35 -9.94
CA ILE A 102 1.45 19.72 -11.36
C ILE A 102 0.54 20.91 -11.63
N ARG A 103 -0.66 20.94 -11.04
CA ARG A 103 -1.64 21.98 -11.30
C ARG A 103 -1.18 23.37 -10.86
N THR A 104 -0.54 23.46 -9.70
CA THR A 104 -0.22 24.74 -9.07
C THR A 104 1.26 25.13 -9.15
N GLY A 105 2.14 24.15 -9.41
CA GLY A 105 3.58 24.37 -9.33
C GLY A 105 4.13 24.44 -7.91
N GLU A 106 3.30 24.26 -6.89
CA GLU A 106 3.75 24.23 -5.50
C GLU A 106 4.73 23.08 -5.29
N THR A 107 5.71 23.29 -4.42
CA THR A 107 6.76 22.30 -4.12
C THR A 107 6.84 22.06 -2.62
N GLY A 108 7.52 20.96 -2.25
CA GLY A 108 7.76 20.62 -0.87
C GLY A 108 6.48 20.22 -0.13
N GLU A 109 6.43 20.52 1.16
CA GLU A 109 5.29 20.14 2.00
C GLU A 109 3.97 20.78 1.57
N ALA A 110 4.02 21.93 0.95
CA ALA A 110 2.82 22.57 0.39
C ALA A 110 2.19 21.79 -0.75
N ALA A 111 2.96 20.87 -1.36
CA ALA A 111 2.50 20.07 -2.49
C ALA A 111 1.86 18.73 -2.08
N ILE A 112 1.88 18.39 -0.79
CA ILE A 112 1.33 17.12 -0.31
C ILE A 112 0.07 17.30 0.52
#